data_dcf2d6ed454943664ace9264b8c01f19
#
_entry.id   dcf2d6ed454943664ace9264b8c01f19
#
_cell.length_a   1.000
_cell.length_b   1.000
_cell.length_c   1.000
_cell.angle_alpha   90.00
_cell.angle_beta   90.00
_cell.angle_gamma   90.00
#
_symmetry.space_group_name_H-M   'P 1'
#
loop_
_entity.id
_entity.type
_entity.pdbx_description
1 polymer ?
#
loop_
_entity_poly.entity_id
_entity_poly.type
_entity_poly.pdbx_seq_one_letter_code
_entity_poly.pdbx_strand_id
1 'polypeptide(L)'
;MIKINVVNKGHQQLPAYATPQSAGMDLRANIEEPVVLHPLERKLIGTGLHIALPEGYEAQIRPRSGLALKHGITVLNSPGTVDADYRGEVMVLLINLSDKDFVVNDGERIAQMVIAKHEQGDFIEVEVLDETERGEGGYGHTGVK
;
A
#
# COMPACT_ATOMS: atom_id res chain seq x y z
N MET A 1 -16.22 -13.79 2.09
CA MET A 1 -14.82 -13.33 2.17
C MET A 1 -13.91 -14.35 1.51
N ILE A 2 -12.89 -13.92 0.78
CA ILE A 2 -11.86 -14.81 0.25
C ILE A 2 -10.91 -15.25 1.37
N LYS A 3 -10.32 -16.43 1.22
CA LYS A 3 -9.33 -16.95 2.17
C LYS A 3 -7.93 -16.65 1.65
N ILE A 4 -7.08 -16.14 2.51
CA ILE A 4 -5.68 -15.81 2.21
C ILE A 4 -4.80 -16.59 3.18
N ASN A 5 -3.94 -17.45 2.65
CA ASN A 5 -2.96 -18.13 3.48
C ASN A 5 -1.87 -17.14 3.90
N VAL A 6 -1.50 -17.19 5.15
CA VAL A 6 -0.50 -16.29 5.73
C VAL A 6 0.49 -17.09 6.59
N VAL A 7 1.76 -16.76 6.45
CA VAL A 7 2.81 -17.18 7.40
C VAL A 7 3.24 -15.91 8.15
N ASN A 8 3.07 -15.94 9.45
CA ASN A 8 3.51 -14.86 10.33
C ASN A 8 4.85 -15.27 10.98
N LYS A 9 5.93 -14.66 10.53
CA LYS A 9 7.27 -14.82 11.12
C LYS A 9 7.60 -13.73 12.14
N GLY A 10 6.70 -12.77 12.32
CA GLY A 10 6.83 -11.70 13.29
C GLY A 10 6.18 -12.04 14.63
N HIS A 11 6.20 -11.08 15.52
CA HIS A 11 5.61 -11.17 16.85
C HIS A 11 4.31 -10.37 17.01
N GLN A 12 3.89 -9.66 15.95
CA GLN A 12 2.62 -8.93 15.93
C GLN A 12 1.44 -9.87 15.62
N GLN A 13 0.25 -9.48 16.05
CA GLN A 13 -0.98 -10.19 15.69
C GLN A 13 -1.28 -10.04 14.19
N LEU A 14 -2.03 -10.99 13.63
CA LEU A 14 -2.49 -10.89 12.24
C LEU A 14 -3.37 -9.64 12.06
N PRO A 15 -3.25 -8.96 10.91
CA PRO A 15 -4.14 -7.85 10.57
C PRO A 15 -5.61 -8.28 10.58
N ALA A 16 -6.47 -7.36 11.01
CA ALA A 16 -7.90 -7.55 11.02
C ALA A 16 -8.61 -6.25 10.61
N TYR A 17 -9.81 -6.39 10.05
CA TYR A 17 -10.65 -5.23 9.75
C TYR A 17 -11.17 -4.62 11.05
N ALA A 18 -11.03 -3.30 11.20
CA ALA A 18 -11.50 -2.59 12.38
C ALA A 18 -13.01 -2.56 12.50
N THR A 19 -13.72 -2.53 11.36
CA THR A 19 -15.18 -2.55 11.28
C THR A 19 -15.65 -3.48 10.16
N PRO A 20 -16.92 -3.94 10.16
CA PRO A 20 -17.45 -4.82 9.11
C PRO A 20 -17.41 -4.22 7.70
N GLN A 21 -17.32 -2.90 7.56
CA GLN A 21 -17.29 -2.18 6.28
C GLN A 21 -15.89 -1.63 5.94
N SER A 22 -14.88 -1.90 6.75
CA SER A 22 -13.51 -1.48 6.45
C SER A 22 -13.00 -2.15 5.18
N ALA A 23 -12.43 -1.38 4.27
CA ALA A 23 -11.75 -1.91 3.08
C ALA A 23 -10.30 -2.29 3.36
N GLY A 24 -9.65 -1.61 4.30
CA GLY A 24 -8.25 -1.81 4.67
C GLY A 24 -8.08 -2.43 6.05
N MET A 25 -7.04 -3.24 6.17
CA MET A 25 -6.54 -3.79 7.43
C MET A 25 -5.26 -3.05 7.81
N ASP A 26 -5.12 -2.60 9.04
CA ASP A 26 -3.89 -1.96 9.50
C ASP A 26 -2.72 -2.93 9.50
N LEU A 27 -1.58 -2.51 8.97
CA LEU A 27 -0.29 -3.18 9.05
C LEU A 27 0.54 -2.55 10.17
N ARG A 28 1.13 -3.40 11.00
CA ARG A 28 1.97 -2.99 12.12
C ARG A 28 3.43 -3.19 11.81
N ALA A 29 4.25 -2.26 12.30
CA ALA A 29 5.69 -2.43 12.30
C ALA A 29 6.08 -3.64 13.16
N ASN A 30 6.90 -4.52 12.60
CA ASN A 30 7.50 -5.66 13.30
C ASN A 30 9.01 -5.43 13.29
N ILE A 31 9.49 -4.75 14.31
CA ILE A 31 10.89 -4.30 14.43
C ILE A 31 11.42 -4.58 15.84
N GLU A 32 12.74 -4.77 15.94
CA GLU A 32 13.39 -5.01 17.22
C GLU A 32 13.69 -3.70 17.96
N GLU A 33 14.03 -2.66 17.21
CA GLU A 33 14.37 -1.35 17.77
C GLU A 33 13.61 -0.24 17.03
N PRO A 34 13.35 0.90 17.70
CA PRO A 34 12.73 2.05 17.05
C PRO A 34 13.51 2.50 15.82
N VAL A 35 12.78 2.88 14.76
CA VAL A 35 13.35 3.36 13.52
C VAL A 35 13.05 4.84 13.37
N VAL A 36 14.09 5.67 13.27
CA VAL A 36 13.95 7.11 13.04
C VAL A 36 13.92 7.39 11.54
N LEU A 37 12.91 8.13 11.10
CA LEU A 37 12.79 8.70 9.77
C LEU A 37 13.06 10.20 9.85
N HIS A 38 14.20 10.64 9.37
CA HIS A 38 14.49 12.06 9.22
C HIS A 38 13.69 12.66 8.05
N PRO A 39 13.54 13.99 7.97
CA PRO A 39 12.87 14.64 6.84
C PRO A 39 13.41 14.15 5.49
N LEU A 40 12.52 13.79 4.58
CA LEU A 40 12.77 13.23 3.24
C LEU A 40 13.46 11.85 3.23
N GLU A 41 13.66 11.24 4.37
CA GLU A 41 14.22 9.89 4.45
C GLU A 41 13.14 8.83 4.20
N ARG A 42 13.52 7.77 3.46
CA ARG A 42 12.69 6.59 3.24
C ARG A 42 13.35 5.35 3.83
N LYS A 43 12.55 4.48 4.44
CA LYS A 43 13.00 3.20 4.98
C LYS A 43 11.96 2.11 4.77
N LEU A 44 12.42 0.90 4.51
CA LEU A 44 11.57 -0.29 4.52
C LEU A 44 11.35 -0.75 5.96
N ILE A 45 10.08 -0.94 6.32
CA ILE A 45 9.67 -1.47 7.61
C ILE A 45 9.02 -2.83 7.41
N GLY A 46 9.54 -3.85 8.07
CA GLY A 46 9.00 -5.19 8.02
C GLY A 46 7.68 -5.32 8.78
N THR A 47 6.84 -6.25 8.33
CA THR A 47 5.60 -6.65 9.02
C THR A 47 5.66 -8.07 9.57
N GLY A 48 6.67 -8.86 9.18
CA GLY A 48 6.78 -10.27 9.50
C GLY A 48 5.81 -11.17 8.73
N LEU A 49 4.98 -10.62 7.84
CA LEU A 49 3.92 -11.34 7.15
C LEU A 49 4.35 -11.79 5.76
N HIS A 50 4.07 -13.05 5.43
CA HIS A 50 4.15 -13.60 4.09
C HIS A 50 2.77 -14.10 3.70
N ILE A 51 2.26 -13.68 2.56
CA ILE A 51 0.88 -14.00 2.15
C ILE A 51 0.85 -14.71 0.80
N ALA A 52 -0.17 -15.53 0.60
CA ALA A 52 -0.49 -16.15 -0.68
C ALA A 52 -1.91 -15.75 -1.07
N LEU A 53 -2.02 -14.80 -1.98
CA LEU A 53 -3.31 -14.35 -2.51
C LEU A 53 -3.85 -15.37 -3.53
N PRO A 54 -5.17 -15.54 -3.63
CA PRO A 54 -5.76 -16.27 -4.75
C PRO A 54 -5.44 -15.59 -6.08
N GLU A 55 -5.38 -16.37 -7.15
CA GLU A 55 -5.26 -15.86 -8.51
C GLU A 55 -6.36 -14.85 -8.82
N GLY A 56 -6.02 -13.76 -9.52
CA GLY A 56 -6.92 -12.67 -9.85
C GLY A 56 -7.09 -11.63 -8.74
N TYR A 57 -6.32 -11.75 -7.65
CA TYR A 57 -6.30 -10.78 -6.55
C TYR A 57 -4.92 -10.18 -6.36
N GLU A 58 -4.92 -8.95 -5.89
CA GLU A 58 -3.73 -8.23 -5.43
C GLU A 58 -3.93 -7.72 -4.00
N ALA A 59 -2.86 -7.42 -3.30
CA ALA A 59 -2.92 -6.59 -2.11
C ALA A 59 -2.28 -5.23 -2.41
N GLN A 60 -2.95 -4.16 -1.99
CA GLN A 60 -2.45 -2.80 -2.13
C GLN A 60 -2.03 -2.27 -0.76
N ILE A 61 -0.79 -1.82 -0.67
CA ILE A 61 -0.27 -1.18 0.53
C ILE A 61 -0.45 0.32 0.38
N ARG A 62 -1.27 0.89 1.26
CA ARG A 62 -1.68 2.30 1.24
C ARG A 62 -1.29 2.99 2.53
N PRO A 63 -1.06 4.32 2.50
CA PRO A 63 -0.80 5.08 3.71
C PRO A 63 -2.03 5.14 4.62
N ARG A 64 -1.81 5.50 5.87
CA ARG A 64 -2.87 5.83 6.83
C ARG A 64 -3.09 7.35 6.85
N SER A 65 -4.35 7.76 6.74
CA SER A 65 -4.73 9.18 6.68
C SER A 65 -4.24 9.98 7.90
N GLY A 66 -4.31 9.41 9.08
CA GLY A 66 -3.88 10.07 10.30
C GLY A 66 -2.36 10.34 10.34
N LEU A 67 -1.54 9.39 9.91
CA LEU A 67 -0.09 9.58 9.82
C LEU A 67 0.27 10.61 8.73
N ALA A 68 -0.42 10.55 7.59
CA ALA A 68 -0.22 11.51 6.52
C ALA A 68 -0.54 12.95 6.95
N LEU A 69 -1.71 13.15 7.56
CA LEU A 69 -2.16 14.49 7.95
C LEU A 69 -1.34 15.07 9.11
N LYS A 70 -1.12 14.28 10.17
CA LYS A 70 -0.52 14.78 11.41
C LYS A 70 1.01 14.79 11.39
N HIS A 71 1.63 13.87 10.65
CA HIS A 71 3.07 13.65 10.69
C HIS A 71 3.75 13.71 9.32
N GLY A 72 3.00 13.87 8.24
CA GLY A 72 3.57 13.87 6.89
C GLY A 72 4.19 12.53 6.49
N ILE A 73 3.78 11.43 7.12
CA ILE A 73 4.29 10.08 6.84
C ILE A 73 3.37 9.41 5.82
N THR A 74 3.97 8.90 4.78
CA THR A 74 3.23 8.17 3.72
C THR A 74 4.03 6.97 3.23
N VAL A 75 3.40 6.18 2.38
CA VAL A 75 4.05 5.08 1.66
C VAL A 75 4.54 5.64 0.34
N LEU A 76 5.84 5.59 0.09
CA LEU A 76 6.47 6.24 -1.07
C LEU A 76 5.93 5.70 -2.40
N ASN A 77 5.73 4.39 -2.50
CA ASN A 77 5.20 3.71 -3.68
C ASN A 77 3.68 3.46 -3.57
N SER A 78 2.93 4.47 -3.14
CA SER A 78 1.47 4.34 -2.98
C SER A 78 0.71 4.38 -4.31
N PRO A 79 -0.21 3.42 -4.56
CA PRO A 79 -0.38 2.20 -3.80
C PRO A 79 0.74 1.20 -4.11
N GLY A 80 1.32 0.59 -3.08
CA GLY A 80 2.25 -0.52 -3.24
C GLY A 80 1.52 -1.77 -3.72
N THR A 81 2.06 -2.47 -4.70
CA THR A 81 1.44 -3.67 -5.26
C THR A 81 2.09 -4.92 -4.71
N VAL A 82 1.28 -5.83 -4.18
CA VAL A 82 1.68 -7.19 -3.80
C VAL A 82 0.95 -8.17 -4.69
N ASP A 83 1.71 -8.81 -5.58
CA ASP A 83 1.17 -9.77 -6.55
C ASP A 83 0.77 -11.09 -5.89
N ALA A 84 -0.14 -11.84 -6.52
CA ALA A 84 -0.64 -13.10 -5.98
C ALA A 84 0.46 -14.16 -5.82
N ASP A 85 1.47 -14.14 -6.67
CA ASP A 85 2.61 -15.08 -6.67
C ASP A 85 3.82 -14.60 -5.85
N TYR A 86 3.75 -13.40 -5.25
CA TYR A 86 4.80 -12.93 -4.35
C TYR A 86 4.78 -13.73 -3.03
N ARG A 87 5.95 -14.24 -2.62
CA ARG A 87 6.11 -15.04 -1.38
C ARG A 87 7.07 -14.41 -0.38
N GLY A 88 7.63 -13.25 -0.71
CA GLY A 88 8.47 -12.50 0.20
C GLY A 88 7.69 -11.87 1.34
N GLU A 89 8.40 -11.26 2.27
CA GLU A 89 7.79 -10.50 3.36
C GLU A 89 7.04 -9.28 2.81
N VAL A 90 5.85 -9.04 3.32
CA VAL A 90 5.13 -7.79 3.10
C VAL A 90 5.84 -6.69 3.87
N MET A 91 6.45 -5.77 3.15
CA MET A 91 7.18 -4.64 3.74
C MET A 91 6.53 -3.32 3.34
N VAL A 92 6.67 -2.32 4.19
CA VAL A 92 6.13 -0.99 3.98
C VAL A 92 7.27 -0.01 3.77
N LEU A 93 7.30 0.64 2.61
CA LEU A 93 8.28 1.68 2.28
C LEU A 93 7.76 3.04 2.73
N LEU A 94 8.12 3.44 3.95
CA LEU A 94 7.74 4.74 4.50
C LEU A 94 8.66 5.86 4.05
N ILE A 95 8.11 7.04 3.85
CA ILE A 95 8.83 8.29 3.66
C ILE A 95 8.28 9.36 4.59
N ASN A 96 9.17 10.19 5.12
CA ASN A 96 8.83 11.36 5.94
C ASN A 96 8.86 12.63 5.09
N LEU A 97 7.70 13.18 4.78
CA LEU A 97 7.56 14.44 4.02
C LEU A 97 7.36 15.66 4.92
N SER A 98 7.57 15.51 6.23
CA SER A 98 7.55 16.63 7.18
C SER A 98 8.94 17.23 7.37
N ASP A 99 9.01 18.29 8.17
CA ASP A 99 10.25 18.97 8.57
C ASP A 99 10.79 18.50 9.94
N LYS A 100 10.21 17.43 10.50
CA LYS A 100 10.57 16.88 11.82
C LYS A 100 10.89 15.40 11.72
N ASP A 101 11.76 14.93 12.61
CA ASP A 101 11.99 13.50 12.75
C ASP A 101 10.70 12.79 13.18
N PHE A 102 10.49 11.60 12.65
CA PHE A 102 9.42 10.69 13.04
C PHE A 102 10.01 9.36 13.51
N VAL A 103 9.60 8.89 14.68
CA VAL A 103 10.06 7.61 15.22
C VAL A 103 8.96 6.57 15.05
N VAL A 104 9.30 5.47 14.37
CA VAL A 104 8.46 4.28 14.26
C VAL A 104 8.82 3.34 15.39
N ASN A 105 7.86 3.01 16.25
CA ASN A 105 8.04 2.02 17.30
C ASN A 105 7.41 0.68 16.90
N ASP A 106 7.90 -0.40 17.54
CA ASP A 106 7.35 -1.73 17.32
C ASP A 106 5.84 -1.78 17.62
N GLY A 107 5.08 -2.48 16.78
CA GLY A 107 3.64 -2.63 16.91
C GLY A 107 2.81 -1.43 16.46
N GLU A 108 3.41 -0.30 16.11
CA GLU A 108 2.68 0.85 15.57
C GLU A 108 2.07 0.53 14.21
N ARG A 109 0.87 1.06 13.98
CA ARG A 109 0.14 0.93 12.71
C ARG A 109 0.70 1.94 11.71
N ILE A 110 1.43 1.46 10.72
CA ILE A 110 2.21 2.28 9.79
C ILE A 110 1.62 2.41 8.39
N ALA A 111 0.73 1.50 8.02
CA ALA A 111 0.09 1.44 6.72
C ALA A 111 -1.22 0.67 6.83
N GLN A 112 -1.93 0.53 5.72
CA GLN A 112 -3.07 -0.37 5.60
C GLN A 112 -2.96 -1.19 4.33
N MET A 113 -3.52 -2.40 4.37
CA MET A 113 -3.56 -3.33 3.24
C MET A 113 -5.00 -3.50 2.76
N VAL A 114 -5.21 -3.31 1.48
CA VAL A 114 -6.51 -3.50 0.81
C VAL A 114 -6.39 -4.67 -0.15
N ILE A 115 -7.30 -5.63 -0.06
CA ILE A 115 -7.37 -6.76 -0.99
C ILE A 115 -8.34 -6.40 -2.11
N ALA A 116 -7.88 -6.51 -3.35
CA ALA A 116 -8.66 -6.12 -4.52
C ALA A 116 -8.57 -7.17 -5.63
N LYS A 117 -9.63 -7.31 -6.41
CA LYS A 117 -9.58 -8.00 -7.71
C LYS A 117 -8.82 -7.15 -8.71
N HIS A 118 -8.15 -7.80 -9.63
CA HIS A 118 -7.54 -7.14 -10.79
C HIS A 118 -7.78 -7.94 -12.07
N GLU A 119 -7.66 -7.23 -13.19
CA GLU A 119 -7.63 -7.83 -14.52
C GLU A 119 -6.20 -7.68 -15.08
N GLN A 120 -5.83 -8.61 -15.94
CA GLN A 120 -4.62 -8.48 -16.76
C GLN A 120 -5.02 -8.08 -18.16
N GLY A 121 -4.36 -7.07 -18.72
CA GLY A 121 -4.56 -6.62 -20.09
C GLY A 121 -3.59 -7.31 -21.05
N ASP A 122 -4.09 -7.75 -22.20
CA ASP A 122 -3.28 -8.18 -23.33
C ASP A 122 -3.26 -7.04 -24.36
N PHE A 123 -2.08 -6.49 -24.63
CA PHE A 123 -1.93 -5.37 -25.56
C PHE A 123 -1.86 -5.87 -27.00
N ILE A 124 -2.81 -5.42 -27.81
CA ILE A 124 -2.83 -5.64 -29.25
C ILE A 124 -2.42 -4.34 -29.95
N GLU A 125 -1.26 -4.33 -30.56
CA GLU A 125 -0.79 -3.18 -31.33
C GLU A 125 -1.66 -2.95 -32.57
N VAL A 126 -2.16 -1.74 -32.71
CA VAL A 126 -2.95 -1.28 -33.85
C VAL A 126 -2.38 0.04 -34.38
N GLU A 127 -2.68 0.39 -35.63
CA GLU A 127 -2.17 1.64 -36.20
C GLU A 127 -2.96 2.86 -35.74
N VAL A 128 -4.26 2.69 -35.42
CA VAL A 128 -5.16 3.79 -35.09
C VAL A 128 -6.17 3.33 -34.04
N LEU A 129 -6.50 4.21 -33.12
CA LEU A 129 -7.57 4.00 -32.14
C LEU A 129 -8.89 4.60 -32.66
N ASP A 130 -10.00 4.11 -32.12
CA ASP A 130 -11.31 4.68 -32.35
C ASP A 130 -11.40 6.13 -31.85
N GLU A 131 -12.31 6.91 -32.44
CA GLU A 131 -12.55 8.29 -32.02
C GLU A 131 -13.54 8.36 -30.84
N THR A 132 -13.30 9.31 -29.94
CA THR A 132 -14.20 9.61 -28.83
C THR A 132 -14.43 11.09 -28.72
N GLU A 133 -15.52 11.52 -28.07
CA GLU A 133 -15.82 12.94 -27.84
C GLU A 133 -14.69 13.64 -27.06
N ARG A 134 -14.08 12.94 -26.10
CA ARG A 134 -12.94 13.46 -25.33
C ARG A 134 -11.66 13.59 -26.16
N GLY A 135 -11.43 12.69 -27.11
CA GLY A 135 -10.21 12.64 -27.91
C GLY A 135 -8.95 12.59 -27.05
N GLU A 136 -7.99 13.43 -27.33
CA GLU A 136 -6.68 13.51 -26.65
C GLU A 136 -6.70 14.40 -25.39
N GLY A 137 -7.86 14.88 -24.94
CA GLY A 137 -7.98 15.77 -23.78
C GLY A 137 -7.53 15.12 -22.47
N GLY A 138 -6.45 15.66 -21.89
CA GLY A 138 -5.90 15.24 -20.60
C GLY A 138 -5.44 16.45 -19.78
N TYR A 139 -4.75 16.22 -18.69
CA TYR A 139 -4.05 17.22 -17.85
C TYR A 139 -4.80 18.56 -17.68
N GLY A 140 -6.00 18.51 -17.10
CA GLY A 140 -6.80 19.71 -16.87
C GLY A 140 -7.74 20.07 -18.02
N HIS A 141 -7.99 19.16 -18.96
CA HIS A 141 -8.91 19.35 -20.06
C HIS A 141 -10.29 19.85 -19.64
N THR A 142 -10.81 19.41 -18.47
CA THR A 142 -12.08 19.85 -17.91
C THR A 142 -12.00 21.13 -17.09
N GLY A 143 -10.82 21.72 -16.94
CA GLY A 143 -10.58 22.95 -16.19
C GLY A 143 -10.60 22.74 -14.67
N VAL A 144 -10.48 23.86 -13.93
CA VAL A 144 -10.45 23.90 -12.46
C VAL A 144 -11.81 24.25 -11.88
N LYS A 145 -12.76 24.73 -12.71
CA LYS A 145 -14.12 25.13 -12.32
C LYS A 145 -15.16 24.44 -13.20
#